data_5b2547ebd94dba5f6feb9e8e564f61fa
#
_entry.id   5b2547ebd94dba5f6feb9e8e564f61fa
#
_cell.length_a   1.000
_cell.length_b   1.000
_cell.length_c   1.000
_cell.angle_alpha   90.00
_cell.angle_beta   90.00
_cell.angle_gamma   90.00
#
_symmetry.space_group_name_H-M   'P 1'
#
loop_
_entity.id
_entity.type
_entity.pdbx_description
1 polymer ?
#
loop_
_entity_poly.entity_id
_entity_poly.type
_entity_poly.pdbx_seq_one_letter_code
_entity_poly.pdbx_strand_id
1 'polypeptide(L)'
;MIESKLEDTLLGCLMLDSSQINTVKSWIPEDEFFYSDLNQRIWKTILKLENRGHDIDVNTVVNSIDKKDYDDGLVYTITGYLDSVVSSSKAETYAKLLHSNYLRRKLKNQVQHIERFTEDDSIETQVLLEDAHTTIGNLIRLQPGKHFNLEDLLKETEKSIFEHTTLINTGIDVLDDVISGMTRGEISIIAGRPGNAKTTVAANIARNLVHNGKRVVMFNREMPNVEMMKKFIAMESKDIQYRNLRHNINIKDTEIREVSDKINEIYSDKLFMFDDIRDVDGSFREIKAINPDVVIDDHIGLIEYKANDTRDLRHKIGDTTRRYKWLAKSEKMCVMLVSQMNRNMEHRNDRVPRLSDLAESGNLEQDAEMVVFTHYPWVSRYGDDGNSECYLELIVAKNRYGNTNLCKIGYDGNSCRLYETEGDAMESMRSRGDTIRRMELFDD
;
A
#
# COMPACT_ATOMS: atom_id res chain seq x y z
N MET A 1 -14.08 20.74 34.62
CA MET A 1 -15.36 21.50 34.58
C MET A 1 -16.01 21.53 33.19
N ILE A 2 -15.29 21.79 32.10
CA ILE A 2 -15.86 21.81 30.74
C ILE A 2 -16.11 20.39 30.19
N GLU A 3 -15.23 19.44 30.47
CA GLU A 3 -15.39 18.04 30.04
C GLU A 3 -16.59 17.36 30.70
N SER A 4 -16.76 17.54 32.00
CA SER A 4 -17.91 16.94 32.74
C SER A 4 -19.26 17.40 32.16
N LYS A 5 -19.42 18.69 31.84
CA LYS A 5 -20.64 19.19 31.22
C LYS A 5 -20.93 18.61 29.84
N LEU A 6 -19.87 18.32 29.06
CA LEU A 6 -20.01 17.68 27.73
C LEU A 6 -20.55 16.25 27.86
N GLU A 7 -20.01 15.49 28.82
CA GLU A 7 -20.45 14.13 29.14
C GLU A 7 -21.90 14.09 29.56
N ASP A 8 -22.26 14.98 30.52
CA ASP A 8 -23.62 15.10 31.06
C ASP A 8 -24.61 15.42 29.94
N THR A 9 -24.26 16.35 29.04
CA THR A 9 -25.10 16.73 27.91
C THR A 9 -25.28 15.58 26.91
N LEU A 10 -24.20 14.80 26.60
CA LEU A 10 -24.28 13.65 25.72
C LEU A 10 -25.22 12.57 26.29
N LEU A 11 -25.06 12.22 27.56
CA LEU A 11 -25.91 11.24 28.23
C LEU A 11 -27.37 11.72 28.30
N GLY A 12 -27.59 13.01 28.57
CA GLY A 12 -28.91 13.63 28.49
C GLY A 12 -29.54 13.54 27.08
N CYS A 13 -28.78 13.75 26.02
CA CYS A 13 -29.25 13.58 24.64
C CYS A 13 -29.77 12.16 24.39
N LEU A 14 -29.06 11.14 24.85
CA LEU A 14 -29.42 9.73 24.64
C LEU A 14 -30.65 9.33 25.47
N MET A 15 -30.83 9.89 26.65
CA MET A 15 -32.02 9.67 27.49
C MET A 15 -33.26 10.40 26.94
N LEU A 16 -33.09 11.45 26.14
CA LEU A 16 -34.16 12.12 25.38
C LEU A 16 -34.51 11.47 24.08
N ASP A 17 -33.50 10.95 23.38
CA ASP A 17 -33.63 10.33 22.07
C ASP A 17 -32.65 9.16 21.91
N SER A 18 -33.11 7.97 22.25
CA SER A 18 -32.30 6.75 22.19
C SER A 18 -31.99 6.28 20.79
N SER A 19 -32.61 6.83 19.72
CA SER A 19 -32.33 6.48 18.34
C SER A 19 -30.88 6.77 17.93
N GLN A 20 -30.23 7.72 18.62
CA GLN A 20 -28.85 8.13 18.38
C GLN A 20 -27.78 7.17 18.97
N ILE A 21 -28.19 6.15 19.73
CA ILE A 21 -27.25 5.29 20.48
C ILE A 21 -26.24 4.58 19.58
N ASN A 22 -26.67 4.08 18.42
CA ASN A 22 -25.76 3.37 17.49
C ASN A 22 -24.71 4.31 16.91
N THR A 23 -25.08 5.54 16.61
CA THR A 23 -24.16 6.58 16.14
C THR A 23 -23.16 6.96 17.24
N VAL A 24 -23.64 7.17 18.46
CA VAL A 24 -22.76 7.50 19.60
C VAL A 24 -21.83 6.34 19.94
N LYS A 25 -22.32 5.09 19.94
CA LYS A 25 -21.55 3.88 20.21
C LYS A 25 -20.40 3.66 19.19
N SER A 26 -20.55 4.11 17.93
CA SER A 26 -19.47 4.07 16.95
C SER A 26 -18.29 4.98 17.31
N TRP A 27 -18.53 6.07 18.05
CA TRP A 27 -17.51 7.01 18.54
C TRP A 27 -17.03 6.67 19.95
N ILE A 28 -17.91 6.13 20.79
CA ILE A 28 -17.69 5.82 22.20
C ILE A 28 -18.05 4.35 22.45
N PRO A 29 -17.18 3.39 22.02
CA PRO A 29 -17.48 1.97 22.16
C PRO A 29 -17.42 1.47 23.61
N GLU A 30 -16.65 2.14 24.47
CA GLU A 30 -16.37 1.73 25.85
C GLU A 30 -16.58 2.88 26.84
N ASP A 31 -16.74 2.54 28.11
CA ASP A 31 -16.97 3.51 29.16
C ASP A 31 -15.75 4.36 29.52
N GLU A 32 -14.54 3.87 29.28
CA GLU A 32 -13.29 4.60 29.52
C GLU A 32 -13.17 5.94 28.77
N PHE A 33 -14.01 6.16 27.76
CA PHE A 33 -14.08 7.44 27.07
C PHE A 33 -14.58 8.57 27.97
N PHE A 34 -15.41 8.24 28.94
CA PHE A 34 -15.87 9.20 29.95
C PHE A 34 -14.81 9.42 31.04
N TYR A 35 -14.67 10.65 31.48
CA TYR A 35 -13.78 11.04 32.59
C TYR A 35 -14.40 10.80 33.94
N SER A 36 -15.70 11.04 34.05
CA SER A 36 -16.47 10.88 35.31
C SER A 36 -16.81 9.41 35.56
N ASP A 37 -16.45 8.88 36.73
CA ASP A 37 -16.81 7.51 37.16
C ASP A 37 -18.31 7.28 37.12
N LEU A 38 -19.11 8.30 37.48
CA LEU A 38 -20.56 8.22 37.40
C LEU A 38 -21.03 8.06 35.96
N ASN A 39 -20.48 8.86 35.04
CA ASN A 39 -20.84 8.82 33.61
C ASN A 39 -20.41 7.52 32.95
N GLN A 40 -19.28 6.92 33.34
CA GLN A 40 -18.87 5.58 32.94
C GLN A 40 -19.92 4.53 33.34
N ARG A 41 -20.43 4.58 34.57
CA ARG A 41 -21.47 3.65 35.05
C ARG A 41 -22.81 3.85 34.36
N ILE A 42 -23.19 5.10 34.11
CA ILE A 42 -24.40 5.43 33.35
C ILE A 42 -24.29 4.88 31.96
N TRP A 43 -23.15 5.08 31.26
CA TRP A 43 -22.91 4.55 29.94
C TRP A 43 -22.97 3.02 29.88
N LYS A 44 -22.33 2.32 30.83
CA LYS A 44 -22.45 0.87 30.98
C LYS A 44 -23.91 0.42 31.17
N THR A 45 -24.69 1.18 31.91
CA THR A 45 -26.09 0.86 32.13
C THR A 45 -26.90 1.07 30.84
N ILE A 46 -26.68 2.15 30.12
CA ILE A 46 -27.32 2.43 28.84
C ILE A 46 -27.01 1.29 27.83
N LEU A 47 -25.75 0.85 27.72
CA LEU A 47 -25.37 -0.25 26.86
C LEU A 47 -26.01 -1.59 27.23
N LYS A 48 -26.21 -1.84 28.56
CA LYS A 48 -26.92 -3.03 29.05
C LYS A 48 -28.41 -2.99 28.71
N LEU A 49 -29.04 -1.81 28.83
CA LEU A 49 -30.44 -1.62 28.46
C LEU A 49 -30.66 -1.80 26.96
N GLU A 50 -29.83 -1.19 26.16
CA GLU A 50 -29.87 -1.32 24.70
C GLU A 50 -29.75 -2.80 24.25
N ASN A 51 -28.76 -3.52 24.79
CA ASN A 51 -28.57 -4.94 24.47
C ASN A 51 -29.75 -5.85 24.91
N ARG A 52 -30.58 -5.40 25.85
CA ARG A 52 -31.79 -6.10 26.29
C ARG A 52 -33.06 -5.64 25.57
N GLY A 53 -32.95 -4.65 24.68
CA GLY A 53 -34.09 -4.08 23.96
C GLY A 53 -35.05 -3.27 24.85
N HIS A 54 -34.54 -2.74 25.96
CA HIS A 54 -35.31 -1.87 26.86
C HIS A 54 -35.20 -0.41 26.43
N ASP A 55 -36.23 0.37 26.69
CA ASP A 55 -36.21 1.81 26.46
C ASP A 55 -35.15 2.49 27.32
N ILE A 56 -34.52 3.50 26.75
CA ILE A 56 -33.46 4.29 27.43
C ILE A 56 -34.03 5.66 27.74
N ASP A 57 -34.45 5.83 28.96
CA ASP A 57 -34.89 7.08 29.54
C ASP A 57 -34.33 7.24 30.97
N VAL A 58 -34.55 8.39 31.60
CA VAL A 58 -34.06 8.67 32.97
C VAL A 58 -34.52 7.60 33.95
N ASN A 59 -35.78 7.20 33.87
CA ASN A 59 -36.37 6.26 34.87
C ASN A 59 -35.77 4.86 34.72
N THR A 60 -35.65 4.37 33.46
CA THR A 60 -35.07 3.05 33.18
C THR A 60 -33.58 3.00 33.51
N VAL A 61 -32.83 4.07 33.25
CA VAL A 61 -31.40 4.19 33.58
C VAL A 61 -31.23 4.21 35.11
N VAL A 62 -31.94 5.08 35.86
CA VAL A 62 -31.85 5.18 37.31
C VAL A 62 -32.21 3.87 37.98
N ASN A 63 -33.29 3.20 37.56
CA ASN A 63 -33.72 1.93 38.14
C ASN A 63 -32.76 0.75 37.80
N SER A 64 -31.92 0.89 36.80
CA SER A 64 -31.01 -0.17 36.32
C SER A 64 -29.58 0.00 36.84
N ILE A 65 -29.23 1.12 37.43
CA ILE A 65 -27.94 1.32 38.11
C ILE A 65 -27.87 0.43 39.36
N ASP A 66 -26.72 -0.17 39.63
CA ASP A 66 -26.50 -1.06 40.76
C ASP A 66 -26.81 -0.32 42.08
N LYS A 67 -27.59 -0.97 42.99
CA LYS A 67 -27.99 -0.40 44.30
C LYS A 67 -26.81 0.03 45.19
N LYS A 68 -25.62 -0.52 44.96
CA LYS A 68 -24.38 -0.14 45.69
C LYS A 68 -23.88 1.25 45.29
N ASP A 69 -24.29 1.73 44.14
CA ASP A 69 -23.88 3.00 43.54
C ASP A 69 -24.99 4.06 43.66
N TYR A 70 -26.06 3.73 44.37
CA TYR A 70 -27.23 4.60 44.55
C TYR A 70 -26.97 5.57 45.70
N ASP A 71 -26.80 6.85 45.38
CA ASP A 71 -26.79 7.96 46.33
C ASP A 71 -28.10 8.73 46.20
N ASP A 72 -28.59 9.30 47.33
CA ASP A 72 -29.84 10.09 47.36
C ASP A 72 -29.87 11.27 46.38
N GLY A 73 -28.68 11.71 45.91
CA GLY A 73 -28.52 12.74 44.89
C GLY A 73 -28.52 12.25 43.43
N LEU A 74 -28.45 10.93 43.20
CA LEU A 74 -28.27 10.37 41.86
C LEU A 74 -29.41 10.73 40.90
N VAL A 75 -30.65 10.59 41.35
CA VAL A 75 -31.84 10.94 40.54
C VAL A 75 -31.81 12.40 40.14
N TYR A 76 -31.50 13.29 41.09
CA TYR A 76 -31.40 14.72 40.84
C TYR A 76 -30.29 15.03 39.82
N THR A 77 -29.13 14.38 39.96
CA THR A 77 -27.99 14.56 39.03
C THR A 77 -28.33 14.11 37.63
N ILE A 78 -28.90 12.91 37.46
CA ILE A 78 -29.26 12.37 36.14
C ILE A 78 -30.38 13.19 35.49
N THR A 79 -31.36 13.64 36.28
CA THR A 79 -32.42 14.53 35.77
C THR A 79 -31.85 15.87 35.32
N GLY A 80 -30.85 16.40 36.03
CA GLY A 80 -30.15 17.63 35.66
C GLY A 80 -29.38 17.54 34.31
N TYR A 81 -29.06 16.33 33.83
CA TYR A 81 -28.46 16.16 32.50
C TYR A 81 -29.43 16.60 31.40
N LEU A 82 -30.73 16.41 31.57
CA LEU A 82 -31.73 16.83 30.60
C LEU A 82 -31.79 18.36 30.46
N ASP A 83 -31.56 19.08 31.56
CA ASP A 83 -31.54 20.55 31.54
C ASP A 83 -30.38 21.14 30.74
N SER A 84 -29.32 20.35 30.57
CA SER A 84 -28.15 20.75 29.78
C SER A 84 -28.32 20.54 28.24
N VAL A 85 -29.37 19.82 27.84
CA VAL A 85 -29.58 19.45 26.42
C VAL A 85 -30.30 20.56 25.67
N VAL A 86 -29.61 21.13 24.67
CA VAL A 86 -30.20 22.11 23.75
C VAL A 86 -30.93 21.42 22.58
N SER A 87 -30.38 20.29 22.12
CA SER A 87 -30.98 19.48 21.04
C SER A 87 -30.36 18.08 21.07
N SER A 88 -31.18 17.03 21.05
CA SER A 88 -30.76 15.63 20.98
C SER A 88 -30.07 15.30 19.66
N SER A 89 -30.39 16.00 18.57
CA SER A 89 -29.76 15.82 17.25
C SER A 89 -28.26 16.12 17.21
N LYS A 90 -27.70 16.74 18.27
CA LYS A 90 -26.27 17.03 18.41
C LYS A 90 -25.48 15.93 19.11
N ALA A 91 -26.10 14.81 19.47
CA ALA A 91 -25.44 13.71 20.19
C ALA A 91 -24.16 13.23 19.48
N GLU A 92 -24.17 13.08 18.17
CA GLU A 92 -22.98 12.70 17.40
C GLU A 92 -21.85 13.73 17.53
N THR A 93 -22.17 15.02 17.49
CA THR A 93 -21.17 16.09 17.67
C THR A 93 -20.52 16.04 19.04
N TYR A 94 -21.32 15.80 20.09
CA TYR A 94 -20.80 15.67 21.44
C TYR A 94 -19.98 14.39 21.62
N ALA A 95 -20.38 13.29 20.98
CA ALA A 95 -19.61 12.05 20.98
C ALA A 95 -18.23 12.23 20.31
N LYS A 96 -18.16 12.93 19.16
CA LYS A 96 -16.90 13.28 18.50
C LYS A 96 -15.98 14.12 19.38
N LEU A 97 -16.52 15.10 20.06
CA LEU A 97 -15.74 15.94 20.98
C LEU A 97 -15.24 15.13 22.19
N LEU A 98 -16.07 14.28 22.77
CA LEU A 98 -15.67 13.42 23.88
C LEU A 98 -14.60 12.43 23.48
N HIS A 99 -14.73 11.80 22.32
CA HIS A 99 -13.72 10.94 21.71
C HIS A 99 -12.37 11.68 21.52
N SER A 100 -12.41 12.90 20.98
CA SER A 100 -11.20 13.73 20.83
C SER A 100 -10.54 14.04 22.17
N ASN A 101 -11.32 14.35 23.20
CA ASN A 101 -10.81 14.60 24.55
C ASN A 101 -10.18 13.35 25.16
N TYR A 102 -10.81 12.20 24.99
CA TYR A 102 -10.26 10.92 25.44
C TYR A 102 -8.89 10.64 24.78
N LEU A 103 -8.78 10.79 23.46
CA LEU A 103 -7.52 10.60 22.75
C LEU A 103 -6.43 11.56 23.27
N ARG A 104 -6.78 12.82 23.55
CA ARG A 104 -5.83 13.80 24.12
C ARG A 104 -5.37 13.39 25.51
N ARG A 105 -6.27 12.88 26.37
CA ARG A 105 -5.91 12.36 27.70
C ARG A 105 -4.98 11.16 27.60
N LYS A 106 -5.32 10.19 26.74
CA LYS A 106 -4.47 9.00 26.52
C LYS A 106 -3.10 9.40 25.96
N LEU A 107 -3.05 10.29 24.97
CA LEU A 107 -1.78 10.79 24.42
C LEU A 107 -0.94 11.48 25.50
N LYS A 108 -1.51 12.33 26.32
CA LYS A 108 -0.81 13.00 27.44
C LYS A 108 -0.20 11.98 28.41
N ASN A 109 -0.98 10.96 28.79
CA ASN A 109 -0.50 9.91 29.70
C ASN A 109 0.64 9.11 29.07
N GLN A 110 0.57 8.86 27.75
CA GLN A 110 1.62 8.13 27.03
C GLN A 110 2.90 8.95 26.88
N VAL A 111 2.78 10.24 26.61
CA VAL A 111 3.95 11.15 26.60
C VAL A 111 4.65 11.13 27.96
N GLN A 112 3.91 11.18 29.06
CA GLN A 112 4.48 11.08 30.41
C GLN A 112 5.11 9.70 30.67
N HIS A 113 4.56 8.63 30.10
CA HIS A 113 5.15 7.30 30.18
C HIS A 113 6.49 7.25 29.43
N ILE A 114 6.51 7.73 28.18
CA ILE A 114 7.73 7.80 27.36
C ILE A 114 8.79 8.67 28.06
N GLU A 115 8.42 9.83 28.63
CA GLU A 115 9.31 10.71 29.36
C GLU A 115 10.01 9.97 30.52
N ARG A 116 9.25 9.21 31.33
CA ARG A 116 9.84 8.41 32.43
C ARG A 116 10.77 7.31 31.93
N PHE A 117 10.42 6.67 30.81
CA PHE A 117 11.25 5.61 30.21
C PHE A 117 12.55 6.16 29.65
N THR A 118 12.57 7.41 29.15
CA THR A 118 13.80 8.06 28.66
C THR A 118 14.75 8.49 29.77
N GLU A 119 14.27 8.56 31.04
CA GLU A 119 15.11 8.85 32.21
C GLU A 119 15.83 7.59 32.74
N ASP A 120 15.48 6.39 32.25
CA ASP A 120 16.10 5.13 32.66
C ASP A 120 17.21 4.73 31.67
N ASP A 121 18.46 5.08 32.01
CA ASP A 121 19.66 4.76 31.20
C ASP A 121 19.92 3.24 31.01
N SER A 122 19.20 2.36 31.72
CA SER A 122 19.32 0.91 31.57
C SER A 122 18.58 0.36 30.34
N ILE A 123 17.69 1.16 29.73
CA ILE A 123 16.86 0.76 28.59
C ILE A 123 17.53 1.15 27.29
N GLU A 124 17.72 0.19 26.38
CA GLU A 124 18.27 0.48 25.07
C GLU A 124 17.36 1.42 24.27
N THR A 125 17.96 2.42 23.63
CA THR A 125 17.23 3.44 22.81
C THR A 125 16.32 2.80 21.77
N GLN A 126 16.70 1.67 21.18
CA GLN A 126 15.89 0.95 20.20
C GLN A 126 14.57 0.44 20.82
N VAL A 127 14.62 -0.07 22.05
CA VAL A 127 13.44 -0.55 22.80
C VAL A 127 12.50 0.62 23.10
N LEU A 128 13.05 1.77 23.49
CA LEU A 128 12.25 3.00 23.73
C LEU A 128 11.51 3.45 22.48
N LEU A 129 12.18 3.43 21.33
CA LEU A 129 11.56 3.81 20.05
C LEU A 129 10.47 2.83 19.61
N GLU A 130 10.67 1.53 19.83
CA GLU A 130 9.67 0.50 19.51
C GLU A 130 8.43 0.61 20.43
N ASP A 131 8.62 0.88 21.72
CA ASP A 131 7.53 1.09 22.66
C ASP A 131 6.74 2.36 22.32
N ALA A 132 7.42 3.48 22.08
CA ALA A 132 6.78 4.73 21.67
C ALA A 132 5.98 4.57 20.37
N HIS A 133 6.55 3.90 19.37
CA HIS A 133 5.88 3.63 18.10
C HIS A 133 4.64 2.76 18.28
N THR A 134 4.74 1.68 19.08
CA THR A 134 3.64 0.76 19.35
C THR A 134 2.50 1.48 20.08
N THR A 135 2.86 2.25 21.05
CA THR A 135 1.93 3.02 21.90
C THR A 135 1.15 4.08 21.12
N ILE A 136 1.86 4.88 20.30
CA ILE A 136 1.22 5.87 19.41
C ILE A 136 0.38 5.17 18.34
N GLY A 137 0.87 4.06 17.77
CA GLY A 137 0.14 3.25 16.80
C GLY A 137 -1.20 2.72 17.35
N ASN A 138 -1.25 2.33 18.62
CA ASN A 138 -2.48 1.89 19.28
C ASN A 138 -3.49 3.04 19.44
N LEU A 139 -3.04 4.26 19.74
CA LEU A 139 -3.94 5.44 19.80
C LEU A 139 -4.55 5.78 18.43
N ILE A 140 -3.77 5.64 17.35
CA ILE A 140 -4.28 5.87 15.99
C ILE A 140 -5.38 4.86 15.63
N ARG A 141 -5.26 3.61 16.07
CA ARG A 141 -6.28 2.55 15.86
C ARG A 141 -7.60 2.79 16.58
N LEU A 142 -7.61 3.61 17.63
CA LEU A 142 -8.83 3.98 18.35
C LEU A 142 -9.70 4.99 17.57
N GLN A 143 -9.19 5.56 16.47
CA GLN A 143 -10.03 6.41 15.63
C GLN A 143 -11.09 5.55 14.93
N PRO A 144 -12.38 5.91 15.06
CA PRO A 144 -13.44 5.20 14.34
C PRO A 144 -13.20 5.32 12.85
N GLY A 145 -13.45 4.23 12.12
CA GLY A 145 -13.39 4.24 10.65
C GLY A 145 -14.29 5.38 10.11
N LYS A 146 -13.87 6.01 9.02
CA LYS A 146 -14.71 7.01 8.35
C LYS A 146 -16.01 6.35 7.93
N HIS A 147 -17.10 6.64 8.63
CA HIS A 147 -18.45 6.36 8.14
C HIS A 147 -18.79 7.44 7.12
N PHE A 148 -18.81 7.07 5.85
CA PHE A 148 -19.37 7.92 4.83
C PHE A 148 -20.89 7.73 4.85
N ASN A 149 -21.66 8.81 4.98
CA ASN A 149 -23.06 8.75 4.62
C ASN A 149 -23.17 8.60 3.08
N LEU A 150 -24.29 8.14 2.59
CA LEU A 150 -24.48 7.89 1.15
C LEU A 150 -24.27 9.16 0.32
N GLU A 151 -24.68 10.31 0.83
CA GLU A 151 -24.57 11.61 0.13
C GLU A 151 -23.10 12.03 -0.02
N ASP A 152 -22.28 11.91 1.03
CA ASP A 152 -20.84 12.21 0.97
C ASP A 152 -20.11 11.26 0.03
N LEU A 153 -20.49 9.96 0.07
CA LEU A 153 -19.93 8.95 -0.82
C LEU A 153 -20.27 9.24 -2.29
N LEU A 154 -21.51 9.64 -2.59
CA LEU A 154 -21.92 10.01 -3.94
C LEU A 154 -21.14 11.23 -4.44
N LYS A 155 -20.99 12.28 -3.63
CA LYS A 155 -20.19 13.48 -3.99
C LYS A 155 -18.73 13.14 -4.26
N GLU A 156 -18.12 12.27 -3.41
CA GLU A 156 -16.73 11.82 -3.62
C GLU A 156 -16.61 10.96 -4.88
N THR A 157 -17.62 10.12 -5.16
CA THR A 157 -17.66 9.28 -6.37
C THR A 157 -17.79 10.14 -7.63
N GLU A 158 -18.71 11.10 -7.67
CA GLU A 158 -18.86 12.03 -8.78
C GLU A 158 -17.55 12.78 -9.06
N LYS A 159 -16.92 13.30 -8.01
CA LYS A 159 -15.62 13.96 -8.11
C LYS A 159 -14.57 13.03 -8.72
N SER A 160 -14.48 11.77 -8.28
CA SER A 160 -13.51 10.80 -8.78
C SER A 160 -13.71 10.44 -10.25
N ILE A 161 -14.99 10.41 -10.72
CA ILE A 161 -15.33 10.13 -12.12
C ILE A 161 -14.84 11.26 -13.05
N PHE A 162 -14.98 12.51 -12.63
CA PHE A 162 -14.62 13.65 -13.47
C PHE A 162 -13.14 14.06 -13.40
N GLU A 163 -12.46 13.77 -12.30
CA GLU A 163 -11.07 14.21 -12.12
C GLU A 163 -10.02 13.25 -12.70
N HIS A 164 -10.37 12.03 -13.13
CA HIS A 164 -9.48 10.99 -13.68
C HIS A 164 -8.18 10.77 -12.88
N THR A 165 -8.16 11.12 -11.60
CA THR A 165 -6.94 11.16 -10.76
C THR A 165 -6.53 9.80 -10.20
N THR A 166 -7.35 8.78 -10.41
CA THR A 166 -7.17 7.45 -9.80
C THR A 166 -6.26 6.52 -10.59
N LEU A 167 -6.05 6.79 -11.88
CA LEU A 167 -5.29 5.92 -12.78
C LEU A 167 -3.90 6.49 -13.07
N ILE A 168 -2.91 5.61 -13.11
CA ILE A 168 -1.53 5.91 -13.47
C ILE A 168 -1.10 4.94 -14.57
N ASN A 169 -0.83 5.46 -15.76
CA ASN A 169 -0.36 4.66 -16.88
C ASN A 169 1.08 4.17 -16.65
N THR A 170 1.37 2.95 -17.09
CA THR A 170 2.72 2.37 -17.02
C THR A 170 3.66 3.01 -18.04
N GLY A 171 3.11 3.68 -19.05
CA GLY A 171 3.83 4.22 -20.20
C GLY A 171 4.34 3.14 -21.17
N ILE A 172 3.71 1.97 -21.14
CA ILE A 172 3.79 0.91 -22.16
C ILE A 172 2.42 0.86 -22.81
N ASP A 173 2.25 1.54 -23.94
CA ASP A 173 0.92 1.81 -24.50
C ASP A 173 0.11 0.54 -24.77
N VAL A 174 0.75 -0.49 -25.33
CA VAL A 174 0.09 -1.80 -25.60
C VAL A 174 -0.39 -2.47 -24.31
N LEU A 175 0.29 -2.25 -23.18
CA LEU A 175 -0.15 -2.76 -21.88
C LEU A 175 -1.25 -1.88 -21.31
N ASP A 176 -1.08 -0.56 -21.37
CA ASP A 176 -2.04 0.42 -20.83
C ASP A 176 -3.40 0.33 -21.56
N ASP A 177 -3.43 0.01 -22.85
CA ASP A 177 -4.65 -0.27 -23.62
C ASP A 177 -5.45 -1.46 -23.05
N VAL A 178 -4.77 -2.46 -22.51
CA VAL A 178 -5.42 -3.64 -21.92
C VAL A 178 -5.83 -3.40 -20.47
N ILE A 179 -4.95 -2.75 -19.67
CA ILE A 179 -5.16 -2.60 -18.23
C ILE A 179 -5.85 -1.29 -17.85
N SER A 180 -5.92 -0.32 -18.77
CA SER A 180 -6.42 1.05 -18.53
C SER A 180 -5.61 1.81 -17.47
N GLY A 181 -4.38 1.38 -17.19
CA GLY A 181 -3.50 1.93 -16.15
C GLY A 181 -3.62 1.24 -14.79
N MET A 182 -2.71 1.59 -13.87
CA MET A 182 -2.71 1.13 -12.48
C MET A 182 -3.61 2.01 -11.63
N THR A 183 -4.42 1.42 -10.76
CA THR A 183 -5.33 2.16 -9.88
C THR A 183 -4.65 2.52 -8.57
N ARG A 184 -4.79 3.79 -8.12
CA ARG A 184 -4.32 4.21 -6.79
C ARG A 184 -5.08 3.46 -5.68
N GLY A 185 -4.35 3.05 -4.67
CA GLY A 185 -4.89 2.26 -3.56
C GLY A 185 -4.88 0.75 -3.80
N GLU A 186 -4.26 0.30 -4.90
CA GLU A 186 -4.27 -1.09 -5.32
C GLU A 186 -2.87 -1.67 -5.55
N ILE A 187 -2.82 -3.02 -5.64
CA ILE A 187 -1.61 -3.78 -5.87
C ILE A 187 -1.63 -4.40 -7.26
N SER A 188 -0.54 -4.20 -7.99
CA SER A 188 -0.23 -4.88 -9.24
C SER A 188 0.93 -5.84 -9.04
N ILE A 189 0.93 -6.98 -9.72
CA ILE A 189 2.03 -7.94 -9.68
C ILE A 189 2.64 -8.07 -11.06
N ILE A 190 3.97 -7.98 -11.13
CA ILE A 190 4.77 -8.41 -12.27
C ILE A 190 5.49 -9.70 -11.88
N ALA A 191 5.26 -10.79 -12.60
CA ALA A 191 5.91 -12.05 -12.30
C ALA A 191 6.53 -12.70 -13.56
N GLY A 192 7.51 -13.55 -13.33
CA GLY A 192 8.16 -14.28 -14.42
C GLY A 192 9.32 -15.15 -13.93
N ARG A 193 9.84 -16.02 -14.78
CA ARG A 193 11.01 -16.83 -14.47
C ARG A 193 12.28 -15.97 -14.46
N PRO A 194 13.37 -16.42 -13.80
CA PRO A 194 14.69 -15.81 -13.95
C PRO A 194 15.04 -15.69 -15.45
N GLY A 195 15.59 -14.53 -15.86
CA GLY A 195 15.93 -14.25 -17.25
C GLY A 195 14.78 -13.74 -18.14
N ASN A 196 13.52 -13.75 -17.67
CA ASN A 196 12.37 -13.24 -18.43
C ASN A 196 12.14 -11.73 -18.24
N ALA A 197 13.17 -10.96 -17.99
CA ALA A 197 13.18 -9.50 -17.99
C ALA A 197 12.27 -8.79 -16.97
N LYS A 198 11.82 -9.43 -15.87
CA LYS A 198 10.96 -8.82 -14.83
C LYS A 198 11.48 -7.46 -14.35
N THR A 199 12.70 -7.45 -13.81
CA THR A 199 13.39 -6.24 -13.33
C THR A 199 13.53 -5.19 -14.44
N THR A 200 13.75 -5.61 -15.68
CA THR A 200 13.86 -4.69 -16.81
C THR A 200 12.52 -4.06 -17.16
N VAL A 201 11.43 -4.83 -17.13
CA VAL A 201 10.07 -4.30 -17.31
C VAL A 201 9.73 -3.32 -16.19
N ALA A 202 9.97 -3.69 -14.92
CA ALA A 202 9.74 -2.82 -13.78
C ALA A 202 10.56 -1.51 -13.87
N ALA A 203 11.83 -1.59 -14.30
CA ALA A 203 12.67 -0.42 -14.48
C ALA A 203 12.21 0.48 -15.65
N ASN A 204 11.71 -0.09 -16.76
CA ASN A 204 11.11 0.71 -17.84
C ASN A 204 9.83 1.42 -17.39
N ILE A 205 8.99 0.75 -16.62
CA ILE A 205 7.80 1.39 -16.01
C ILE A 205 8.23 2.53 -15.08
N ALA A 206 9.21 2.30 -14.19
CA ALA A 206 9.75 3.35 -13.33
C ALA A 206 10.26 4.54 -14.14
N ARG A 207 11.03 4.29 -15.20
CA ARG A 207 11.52 5.29 -16.14
C ARG A 207 10.38 6.11 -16.75
N ASN A 208 9.39 5.45 -17.32
CA ASN A 208 8.25 6.10 -17.96
C ASN A 208 7.45 6.96 -16.95
N LEU A 209 7.23 6.44 -15.75
CA LEU A 209 6.57 7.17 -14.67
C LEU A 209 7.33 8.45 -14.28
N VAL A 210 8.65 8.37 -14.14
CA VAL A 210 9.51 9.51 -13.81
C VAL A 210 9.49 10.56 -14.93
N HIS A 211 9.55 10.15 -16.19
CA HIS A 211 9.40 11.04 -17.34
C HIS A 211 8.02 11.74 -17.37
N ASN A 212 6.98 11.05 -16.89
CA ASN A 212 5.63 11.60 -16.71
C ASN A 212 5.45 12.39 -15.39
N GLY A 213 6.55 12.75 -14.72
CA GLY A 213 6.54 13.58 -13.52
C GLY A 213 6.05 12.90 -12.25
N LYS A 214 5.92 11.57 -12.23
CA LYS A 214 5.51 10.81 -11.04
C LYS A 214 6.70 10.55 -10.11
N ARG A 215 6.41 10.52 -8.80
CA ARG A 215 7.37 10.13 -7.78
C ARG A 215 7.33 8.62 -7.60
N VAL A 216 8.46 7.97 -7.76
CA VAL A 216 8.61 6.51 -7.71
C VAL A 216 9.60 6.14 -6.61
N VAL A 217 9.20 5.21 -5.74
CA VAL A 217 10.10 4.53 -4.82
C VAL A 217 10.35 3.13 -5.35
N MET A 218 11.60 2.72 -5.44
CA MET A 218 12.01 1.41 -5.90
C MET A 218 12.90 0.70 -4.87
N PHE A 219 12.46 -0.45 -4.38
CA PHE A 219 13.26 -1.32 -3.52
C PHE A 219 13.92 -2.38 -4.40
N ASN A 220 15.25 -2.30 -4.51
CA ASN A 220 16.07 -3.21 -5.31
C ASN A 220 16.66 -4.30 -4.41
N ARG A 221 15.91 -5.33 -4.09
CA ARG A 221 16.35 -6.36 -3.14
C ARG A 221 17.28 -7.40 -3.76
N GLU A 222 17.17 -7.60 -5.07
CA GLU A 222 17.98 -8.58 -5.81
C GLU A 222 19.25 -7.95 -6.40
N MET A 223 19.22 -6.67 -6.75
CA MET A 223 20.27 -6.00 -7.47
C MET A 223 20.71 -4.71 -6.78
N PRO A 224 22.03 -4.43 -6.63
CA PRO A 224 22.50 -3.16 -6.08
C PRO A 224 22.03 -1.95 -6.89
N ASN A 225 21.76 -0.83 -6.20
CA ASN A 225 21.33 0.42 -6.82
C ASN A 225 22.28 0.90 -7.93
N VAL A 226 23.59 0.67 -7.77
CA VAL A 226 24.58 1.01 -8.78
C VAL A 226 24.36 0.22 -10.08
N GLU A 227 24.02 -1.06 -9.98
CA GLU A 227 23.74 -1.88 -11.17
C GLU A 227 22.39 -1.50 -11.81
N MET A 228 21.40 -1.13 -10.98
CA MET A 228 20.14 -0.60 -11.48
C MET A 228 20.33 0.74 -12.20
N MET A 229 21.16 1.64 -11.66
CA MET A 229 21.47 2.93 -12.28
C MET A 229 22.19 2.73 -13.62
N LYS A 230 23.07 1.72 -13.76
CA LYS A 230 23.65 1.38 -15.08
C LYS A 230 22.59 0.99 -16.13
N LYS A 231 21.51 0.33 -15.70
CA LYS A 231 20.37 0.07 -16.60
C LYS A 231 19.69 1.35 -17.03
N PHE A 232 19.42 2.27 -16.10
CA PHE A 232 18.85 3.58 -16.45
C PHE A 232 19.76 4.39 -17.37
N ILE A 233 21.09 4.38 -17.15
CA ILE A 233 22.05 5.02 -18.06
C ILE A 233 21.95 4.41 -19.46
N ALA A 234 21.90 3.09 -19.57
CA ALA A 234 21.75 2.41 -20.88
C ALA A 234 20.39 2.74 -21.53
N MET A 235 19.33 2.83 -20.74
CA MET A 235 17.99 3.21 -21.23
C MET A 235 17.92 4.67 -21.70
N GLU A 236 18.63 5.60 -21.06
CA GLU A 236 18.62 7.03 -21.43
C GLU A 236 19.63 7.38 -22.50
N SER A 237 20.62 6.52 -22.75
CA SER A 237 21.58 6.69 -23.82
C SER A 237 21.03 6.15 -25.15
N LYS A 238 21.52 6.72 -26.26
CA LYS A 238 21.25 6.18 -27.60
C LYS A 238 22.21 5.04 -27.98
N ASP A 239 23.46 5.12 -27.51
CA ASP A 239 24.56 4.31 -28.01
C ASP A 239 25.21 3.40 -26.96
N ILE A 240 25.02 3.70 -25.66
CA ILE A 240 25.66 2.97 -24.59
C ILE A 240 24.87 1.68 -24.28
N GLN A 241 25.55 0.54 -24.43
CA GLN A 241 24.98 -0.75 -24.05
C GLN A 241 25.22 -1.07 -22.58
N TYR A 242 24.26 -1.68 -21.90
CA TYR A 242 24.38 -2.12 -20.50
C TYR A 242 25.57 -3.04 -20.26
N ARG A 243 25.86 -3.96 -21.22
CA ARG A 243 27.03 -4.83 -21.15
C ARG A 243 28.33 -4.02 -21.10
N ASN A 244 28.43 -2.95 -21.88
CA ASN A 244 29.62 -2.09 -21.95
C ASN A 244 29.85 -1.38 -20.61
N LEU A 245 28.76 -0.90 -19.97
CA LEU A 245 28.81 -0.30 -18.62
C LEU A 245 29.29 -1.28 -17.56
N ARG A 246 28.86 -2.55 -17.64
CA ARG A 246 29.28 -3.57 -16.68
C ARG A 246 30.75 -3.95 -16.79
N HIS A 247 31.28 -3.98 -18.00
CA HIS A 247 32.63 -4.45 -18.29
C HIS A 247 33.62 -3.32 -18.60
N ASN A 248 33.18 -2.07 -18.54
CA ASN A 248 33.98 -0.88 -18.86
C ASN A 248 34.62 -0.97 -20.27
N ILE A 249 33.81 -1.32 -21.27
CA ILE A 249 34.28 -1.52 -22.65
C ILE A 249 33.78 -0.37 -23.53
N ASN A 250 34.69 0.30 -24.23
CA ASN A 250 34.38 1.35 -25.21
C ASN A 250 33.47 2.47 -24.68
N ILE A 251 33.69 2.91 -23.45
CA ILE A 251 32.92 3.97 -22.81
C ILE A 251 33.75 5.25 -22.80
N LYS A 252 33.15 6.36 -23.22
CA LYS A 252 33.76 7.69 -23.15
C LYS A 252 33.20 8.46 -21.97
N ASP A 253 34.06 9.10 -21.19
CA ASP A 253 33.67 9.93 -20.03
C ASP A 253 32.65 11.01 -20.40
N THR A 254 32.79 11.61 -21.58
CA THR A 254 31.88 12.67 -22.07
C THR A 254 30.46 12.15 -22.26
N GLU A 255 30.29 10.97 -22.85
CA GLU A 255 28.98 10.35 -23.07
C GLU A 255 28.29 10.00 -21.74
N ILE A 256 29.06 9.48 -20.77
CA ILE A 256 28.53 9.18 -19.44
C ILE A 256 28.07 10.44 -18.73
N ARG A 257 28.85 11.53 -18.81
CA ARG A 257 28.49 12.80 -18.16
C ARG A 257 27.22 13.39 -18.75
N GLU A 258 27.10 13.44 -20.07
CA GLU A 258 25.90 13.93 -20.75
C GLU A 258 24.63 13.15 -20.32
N VAL A 259 24.73 11.83 -20.28
CA VAL A 259 23.58 10.99 -19.84
C VAL A 259 23.31 11.15 -18.36
N SER A 260 24.37 11.29 -17.54
CA SER A 260 24.23 11.52 -16.09
C SER A 260 23.56 12.85 -15.77
N ASP A 261 23.95 13.92 -16.49
CA ASP A 261 23.34 15.24 -16.35
C ASP A 261 21.84 15.20 -16.74
N LYS A 262 21.51 14.53 -17.83
CA LYS A 262 20.12 14.29 -18.25
C LYS A 262 19.33 13.51 -17.19
N ILE A 263 19.90 12.43 -16.67
CA ILE A 263 19.28 11.65 -15.59
C ILE A 263 19.05 12.52 -14.35
N ASN A 264 20.05 13.28 -13.96
CA ASN A 264 19.94 14.17 -12.80
C ASN A 264 18.81 15.19 -12.98
N GLU A 265 18.66 15.77 -14.16
CA GLU A 265 17.58 16.72 -14.48
C GLU A 265 16.20 16.08 -14.38
N ILE A 266 16.02 14.87 -14.93
CA ILE A 266 14.71 14.21 -15.06
C ILE A 266 14.32 13.46 -13.78
N TYR A 267 15.28 12.78 -13.14
CA TYR A 267 15.03 11.81 -12.07
C TYR A 267 15.17 12.42 -10.67
N SER A 268 15.84 13.57 -10.50
CA SER A 268 15.95 14.23 -9.19
C SER A 268 14.58 14.48 -8.60
N ASP A 269 14.43 14.20 -7.29
CA ASP A 269 13.20 14.34 -6.52
C ASP A 269 12.01 13.48 -7.01
N LYS A 270 12.23 12.59 -7.99
CA LYS A 270 11.20 11.70 -8.55
C LYS A 270 11.52 10.21 -8.40
N LEU A 271 12.78 9.79 -8.49
CA LEU A 271 13.18 8.39 -8.32
C LEU A 271 14.00 8.23 -7.04
N PHE A 272 13.50 7.38 -6.14
CA PHE A 272 14.15 7.03 -4.88
C PHE A 272 14.41 5.52 -4.87
N MET A 273 15.66 5.12 -4.72
CA MET A 273 16.07 3.71 -4.79
C MET A 273 16.73 3.26 -3.49
N PHE A 274 16.36 2.09 -3.02
CA PHE A 274 16.88 1.45 -1.80
C PHE A 274 17.30 0.01 -2.10
N ASP A 275 18.52 -0.38 -1.72
CA ASP A 275 19.05 -1.76 -1.82
C ASP A 275 19.53 -2.31 -0.47
N ASP A 276 19.50 -1.50 0.58
CA ASP A 276 19.92 -1.82 1.95
C ASP A 276 18.74 -2.10 2.90
N ILE A 277 17.52 -1.69 2.54
CA ILE A 277 16.32 -1.92 3.34
C ILE A 277 15.78 -3.31 3.04
N ARG A 278 15.84 -4.21 4.04
CA ARG A 278 15.49 -5.62 3.86
C ARG A 278 14.12 -5.99 4.39
N ASP A 279 13.63 -5.31 5.41
CA ASP A 279 12.36 -5.60 6.06
C ASP A 279 11.23 -4.68 5.60
N VAL A 280 9.98 -5.12 5.84
CA VAL A 280 8.77 -4.40 5.43
C VAL A 280 8.58 -3.11 6.22
N ASP A 281 8.93 -3.08 7.50
CA ASP A 281 8.69 -1.93 8.37
C ASP A 281 9.61 -0.78 7.97
N GLY A 282 10.87 -1.10 7.64
CA GLY A 282 11.82 -0.16 7.03
C GLY A 282 11.31 0.42 5.72
N SER A 283 10.82 -0.45 4.82
CA SER A 283 10.23 -0.02 3.54
C SER A 283 9.06 0.94 3.76
N PHE A 284 8.17 0.64 4.70
CA PHE A 284 7.00 1.49 4.97
C PHE A 284 7.35 2.84 5.58
N ARG A 285 8.43 2.94 6.36
CA ARG A 285 8.92 4.23 6.87
C ARG A 285 9.36 5.13 5.72
N GLU A 286 10.18 4.63 4.80
CA GLU A 286 10.65 5.41 3.65
C GLU A 286 9.50 5.79 2.71
N ILE A 287 8.58 4.86 2.42
CA ILE A 287 7.40 5.14 1.61
C ILE A 287 6.59 6.29 2.20
N LYS A 288 6.33 6.28 3.52
CA LYS A 288 5.57 7.35 4.17
C LYS A 288 6.33 8.68 4.21
N ALA A 289 7.64 8.64 4.40
CA ALA A 289 8.47 9.85 4.40
C ALA A 289 8.52 10.52 3.02
N ILE A 290 8.62 9.72 1.95
CA ILE A 290 8.71 10.19 0.58
C ILE A 290 7.33 10.54 0.01
N ASN A 291 6.28 9.81 0.39
CA ASN A 291 4.92 9.92 -0.15
C ASN A 291 4.90 9.81 -1.70
N PRO A 292 5.27 8.66 -2.27
CA PRO A 292 5.37 8.47 -3.71
C PRO A 292 4.00 8.27 -4.37
N ASP A 293 3.94 8.45 -5.71
CA ASP A 293 2.80 8.03 -6.51
C ASP A 293 2.77 6.52 -6.73
N VAL A 294 3.95 5.93 -6.92
CA VAL A 294 4.12 4.50 -7.21
C VAL A 294 5.27 3.92 -6.40
N VAL A 295 5.05 2.74 -5.83
CA VAL A 295 6.07 1.92 -5.18
C VAL A 295 6.33 0.68 -6.03
N ILE A 296 7.59 0.35 -6.28
CA ILE A 296 8.04 -0.88 -6.95
C ILE A 296 8.93 -1.65 -5.99
N ASP A 297 8.58 -2.90 -5.67
CA ASP A 297 9.39 -3.77 -4.79
C ASP A 297 9.88 -4.99 -5.57
N ASP A 298 11.16 -5.00 -5.94
CA ASP A 298 11.81 -6.04 -6.74
C ASP A 298 12.88 -6.81 -5.92
N HIS A 299 12.54 -8.02 -5.42
CA HIS A 299 11.24 -8.69 -5.41
C HIS A 299 10.87 -9.14 -4.00
N ILE A 300 9.56 -9.30 -3.78
CA ILE A 300 8.98 -9.57 -2.45
C ILE A 300 9.45 -10.88 -1.80
N GLY A 301 9.94 -11.84 -2.57
CA GLY A 301 10.48 -13.10 -2.05
C GLY A 301 11.81 -12.95 -1.29
N LEU A 302 12.48 -11.79 -1.38
CA LEU A 302 13.73 -11.47 -0.68
C LEU A 302 13.52 -10.60 0.57
N ILE A 303 12.29 -10.32 0.94
CA ILE A 303 11.99 -9.59 2.18
C ILE A 303 12.41 -10.46 3.38
N GLU A 304 13.19 -9.86 4.27
CA GLU A 304 13.60 -10.48 5.51
C GLU A 304 12.51 -10.36 6.59
N TYR A 305 12.30 -11.44 7.34
CA TYR A 305 11.35 -11.53 8.43
C TYR A 305 12.06 -11.73 9.76
N LYS A 306 11.43 -11.32 10.86
CA LYS A 306 12.00 -11.47 12.19
C LYS A 306 12.37 -12.94 12.45
N ALA A 307 13.53 -13.18 13.10
CA ALA A 307 14.06 -14.53 13.36
C ALA A 307 13.11 -15.42 14.19
N ASN A 308 12.25 -14.83 15.01
CA ASN A 308 11.26 -15.55 15.82
C ASN A 308 9.96 -15.88 15.04
N ASP A 309 9.82 -15.45 13.80
CA ASP A 309 8.68 -15.81 12.95
C ASP A 309 8.90 -17.18 12.31
N THR A 310 8.31 -18.21 12.89
CA THR A 310 8.42 -19.61 12.44
C THR A 310 7.41 -20.01 11.37
N ARG A 311 6.56 -19.07 10.91
CA ARG A 311 5.54 -19.34 9.88
C ARG A 311 6.17 -19.70 8.55
N ASP A 312 5.44 -20.47 7.74
CA ASP A 312 5.83 -20.77 6.35
C ASP A 312 5.97 -19.48 5.51
N LEU A 313 6.92 -19.44 4.59
CA LEU A 313 7.22 -18.31 3.73
C LEU A 313 5.98 -17.83 2.95
N ARG A 314 5.10 -18.75 2.53
CA ARG A 314 3.82 -18.41 1.88
C ARG A 314 2.91 -17.52 2.73
N HIS A 315 2.80 -17.83 4.02
CA HIS A 315 2.01 -17.02 4.95
C HIS A 315 2.63 -15.65 5.16
N LYS A 316 3.96 -15.58 5.25
CA LYS A 316 4.70 -14.32 5.42
C LYS A 316 4.53 -13.40 4.21
N ILE A 317 4.67 -13.95 3.00
CA ILE A 317 4.44 -13.21 1.76
C ILE A 317 2.99 -12.74 1.67
N GLY A 318 2.01 -13.59 1.99
CA GLY A 318 0.61 -13.20 2.02
C GLY A 318 0.31 -12.06 3.00
N ASP A 319 0.88 -12.12 4.22
CA ASP A 319 0.75 -11.03 5.19
C ASP A 319 1.40 -9.73 4.68
N THR A 320 2.59 -9.84 4.08
CA THR A 320 3.29 -8.70 3.47
C THR A 320 2.47 -8.06 2.36
N THR A 321 1.90 -8.87 1.47
CA THR A 321 1.04 -8.39 0.38
C THR A 321 -0.17 -7.64 0.92
N ARG A 322 -0.84 -8.19 1.95
CA ARG A 322 -1.97 -7.51 2.61
C ARG A 322 -1.55 -6.19 3.27
N ARG A 323 -0.37 -6.15 3.89
CA ARG A 323 0.17 -4.91 4.47
C ARG A 323 0.43 -3.86 3.40
N TYR A 324 1.01 -4.23 2.25
CA TYR A 324 1.16 -3.34 1.09
C TYR A 324 -0.19 -2.85 0.56
N LYS A 325 -1.20 -3.73 0.49
CA LYS A 325 -2.56 -3.35 0.07
C LYS A 325 -3.19 -2.31 1.01
N TRP A 326 -3.05 -2.51 2.32
CA TRP A 326 -3.51 -1.52 3.30
C TRP A 326 -2.77 -0.20 3.18
N LEU A 327 -1.45 -0.25 2.99
CA LEU A 327 -0.63 0.95 2.80
C LEU A 327 -1.00 1.68 1.51
N ALA A 328 -1.14 0.97 0.39
CA ALA A 328 -1.58 1.53 -0.88
C ALA A 328 -2.91 2.29 -0.73
N LYS A 329 -3.89 1.65 -0.06
CA LYS A 329 -5.21 2.23 0.18
C LYS A 329 -5.18 3.44 1.10
N SER A 330 -4.39 3.41 2.18
CA SER A 330 -4.30 4.51 3.15
C SER A 330 -3.60 5.73 2.57
N GLU A 331 -2.51 5.53 1.83
CA GLU A 331 -1.69 6.60 1.24
C GLU A 331 -2.12 6.97 -0.20
N LYS A 332 -3.14 6.28 -0.76
CA LYS A 332 -3.67 6.52 -2.12
C LYS A 332 -2.59 6.46 -3.21
N MET A 333 -1.68 5.50 -3.13
CA MET A 333 -0.61 5.25 -4.10
C MET A 333 -0.80 3.93 -4.83
N CYS A 334 -0.11 3.71 -5.96
CA CYS A 334 -0.04 2.42 -6.61
C CYS A 334 1.14 1.61 -6.04
N VAL A 335 0.96 0.31 -5.87
CA VAL A 335 2.04 -0.60 -5.48
C VAL A 335 2.22 -1.68 -6.54
N MET A 336 3.43 -1.82 -7.04
CA MET A 336 3.84 -2.87 -7.97
C MET A 336 4.81 -3.81 -7.27
N LEU A 337 4.39 -5.06 -7.08
CA LEU A 337 5.21 -6.10 -6.49
C LEU A 337 5.78 -6.99 -7.58
N VAL A 338 7.10 -7.16 -7.60
CA VAL A 338 7.74 -8.12 -8.48
C VAL A 338 7.87 -9.45 -7.77
N SER A 339 7.51 -10.54 -8.44
CA SER A 339 7.55 -11.90 -7.89
C SER A 339 8.20 -12.89 -8.85
N GLN A 340 8.76 -13.96 -8.31
CA GLN A 340 9.24 -15.07 -9.14
C GLN A 340 8.13 -16.09 -9.36
N MET A 341 8.25 -16.86 -10.44
CA MET A 341 7.36 -17.98 -10.76
C MET A 341 7.93 -19.30 -10.28
N ASN A 342 7.02 -20.25 -9.95
CA ASN A 342 7.40 -21.60 -9.57
C ASN A 342 8.12 -22.33 -10.73
N ARG A 343 9.08 -23.22 -10.37
CA ARG A 343 9.81 -24.05 -11.36
C ARG A 343 8.94 -25.10 -12.03
N ASN A 344 7.79 -25.46 -11.45
CA ASN A 344 6.92 -26.52 -11.96
C ASN A 344 6.45 -26.29 -13.40
N MET A 345 6.38 -25.04 -13.86
CA MET A 345 6.05 -24.74 -15.25
C MET A 345 7.07 -25.27 -16.28
N GLU A 346 8.33 -25.48 -15.88
CA GLU A 346 9.39 -25.96 -16.77
C GLU A 346 9.16 -27.43 -17.20
N HIS A 347 8.38 -28.17 -16.44
CA HIS A 347 8.02 -29.56 -16.73
C HIS A 347 6.81 -29.70 -17.67
N ARG A 348 6.18 -28.60 -18.05
CA ARG A 348 5.05 -28.60 -18.98
C ARG A 348 5.56 -28.49 -20.43
N ASN A 349 4.84 -29.13 -21.35
CA ASN A 349 5.08 -28.98 -22.77
C ASN A 349 4.85 -27.53 -23.22
N ASP A 350 3.84 -26.89 -22.61
CA ASP A 350 3.50 -25.48 -22.75
C ASP A 350 4.14 -24.68 -21.62
N ARG A 351 5.14 -23.87 -21.93
CA ARG A 351 5.86 -23.03 -20.97
C ARG A 351 5.27 -21.62 -20.83
N VAL A 352 4.05 -21.40 -21.33
CA VAL A 352 3.35 -20.14 -21.18
C VAL A 352 2.94 -19.95 -19.71
N PRO A 353 3.24 -18.81 -19.07
CA PRO A 353 2.87 -18.52 -17.70
C PRO A 353 1.36 -18.56 -17.44
N ARG A 354 0.97 -19.07 -16.27
CA ARG A 354 -0.42 -19.10 -15.76
C ARG A 354 -0.48 -18.63 -14.31
N LEU A 355 -1.65 -18.21 -13.83
CA LEU A 355 -1.83 -17.76 -12.43
C LEU A 355 -1.38 -18.83 -11.42
N SER A 356 -1.61 -20.11 -11.69
CA SER A 356 -1.15 -21.22 -10.85
C SER A 356 0.39 -21.33 -10.71
N ASP A 357 1.13 -20.64 -11.56
CA ASP A 357 2.60 -20.66 -11.57
C ASP A 357 3.20 -19.54 -10.70
N LEU A 358 2.38 -18.64 -10.13
CA LEU A 358 2.87 -17.68 -9.15
C LEU A 358 3.54 -18.44 -7.98
N ALA A 359 4.82 -18.16 -7.75
CA ALA A 359 5.55 -18.80 -6.66
C ALA A 359 4.92 -18.42 -5.32
N GLU A 360 4.74 -19.45 -4.49
CA GLU A 360 4.52 -19.31 -3.05
C GLU A 360 3.15 -18.82 -2.57
N SER A 361 2.17 -18.41 -3.41
CA SER A 361 0.90 -18.03 -2.81
C SER A 361 -0.32 -17.94 -3.72
N GLY A 362 -1.35 -18.72 -3.41
CA GLY A 362 -2.73 -18.36 -3.75
C GLY A 362 -3.15 -16.99 -3.19
N ASN A 363 -2.44 -16.47 -2.17
CA ASN A 363 -2.72 -15.15 -1.57
C ASN A 363 -2.29 -13.99 -2.48
N LEU A 364 -1.13 -14.08 -3.17
CA LEU A 364 -0.70 -13.07 -4.14
C LEU A 364 -1.74 -12.91 -5.26
N GLU A 365 -2.22 -14.02 -5.79
CA GLU A 365 -3.27 -14.01 -6.80
C GLU A 365 -4.56 -13.38 -6.28
N GLN A 366 -4.98 -13.71 -5.06
CA GLN A 366 -6.22 -13.21 -4.48
C GLN A 366 -6.16 -11.71 -4.16
N ASP A 367 -5.06 -11.25 -3.61
CA ASP A 367 -4.91 -9.88 -3.09
C ASP A 367 -4.61 -8.85 -4.19
N ALA A 368 -3.98 -9.26 -5.30
CA ALA A 368 -3.69 -8.37 -6.42
C ALA A 368 -4.91 -8.09 -7.28
N GLU A 369 -5.07 -6.86 -7.71
CA GLU A 369 -6.05 -6.45 -8.70
C GLU A 369 -5.61 -6.77 -10.13
N MET A 370 -4.31 -6.74 -10.38
CA MET A 370 -3.70 -7.02 -11.67
C MET A 370 -2.50 -7.96 -11.52
N VAL A 371 -2.38 -8.92 -12.44
CA VAL A 371 -1.20 -9.81 -12.56
C VAL A 371 -0.75 -9.83 -14.01
N VAL A 372 0.49 -9.42 -14.23
CA VAL A 372 1.16 -9.44 -15.54
C VAL A 372 2.35 -10.38 -15.47
N PHE A 373 2.40 -11.36 -16.33
CA PHE A 373 3.59 -12.20 -16.50
C PHE A 373 4.49 -11.65 -17.59
N THR A 374 5.79 -11.63 -17.30
CA THR A 374 6.82 -11.41 -18.32
C THR A 374 7.26 -12.76 -18.87
N HIS A 375 7.15 -12.91 -20.16
CA HIS A 375 7.61 -14.08 -20.90
C HIS A 375 8.56 -13.64 -22.01
N TYR A 376 9.75 -14.24 -22.03
CA TYR A 376 10.75 -13.99 -23.07
C TYR A 376 10.96 -15.27 -23.88
N PRO A 377 10.26 -15.45 -25.01
CA PRO A 377 10.31 -16.67 -25.80
C PRO A 377 11.71 -17.07 -26.22
N TRP A 378 12.57 -16.09 -26.52
CA TRP A 378 13.97 -16.31 -26.87
C TRP A 378 14.74 -17.10 -25.79
N VAL A 379 14.57 -16.79 -24.54
CA VAL A 379 15.25 -17.48 -23.42
C VAL A 379 14.60 -18.80 -23.09
N SER A 380 13.29 -18.85 -23.14
CA SER A 380 12.53 -20.08 -22.83
C SER A 380 12.63 -21.13 -23.95
N ARG A 381 13.15 -20.74 -25.10
CA ARG A 381 13.19 -21.59 -26.34
C ARG A 381 11.83 -22.21 -26.63
N TYR A 382 10.79 -21.43 -26.42
CA TYR A 382 9.40 -21.81 -26.62
C TYR A 382 8.79 -20.88 -27.67
N GLY A 383 8.10 -21.45 -28.64
CA GLY A 383 7.42 -20.73 -29.73
C GLY A 383 7.86 -21.21 -31.12
N ASP A 384 7.20 -20.66 -32.12
CA ASP A 384 7.43 -21.00 -33.50
C ASP A 384 8.86 -20.62 -33.97
N ASP A 385 9.33 -21.36 -34.92
CA ASP A 385 10.55 -21.08 -35.65
C ASP A 385 10.56 -19.66 -36.20
N GLY A 386 11.64 -18.96 -35.96
CA GLY A 386 11.78 -17.55 -36.36
C GLY A 386 11.60 -16.53 -35.23
N ASN A 387 11.40 -16.96 -33.98
CA ASN A 387 11.44 -16.05 -32.85
C ASN A 387 12.75 -15.28 -32.79
N SER A 388 12.66 -13.96 -32.61
CA SER A 388 13.81 -13.07 -32.45
C SER A 388 14.07 -12.74 -31.01
N GLU A 389 15.28 -12.28 -30.70
CA GLU A 389 15.61 -11.73 -29.38
C GLU A 389 15.03 -10.33 -29.15
N CYS A 390 14.29 -9.78 -30.11
CA CYS A 390 13.85 -8.39 -30.09
C CYS A 390 12.44 -8.17 -29.58
N TYR A 391 11.82 -9.14 -28.91
CA TYR A 391 10.51 -8.94 -28.31
C TYR A 391 10.33 -9.68 -26.98
N LEU A 392 9.42 -9.16 -26.19
CA LEU A 392 8.87 -9.78 -24.97
C LEU A 392 7.36 -9.91 -25.10
N GLU A 393 6.81 -10.84 -24.34
CA GLU A 393 5.38 -10.98 -24.14
C GLU A 393 5.03 -10.56 -22.72
N LEU A 394 4.08 -9.65 -22.57
CA LEU A 394 3.43 -9.29 -21.34
C LEU A 394 2.05 -9.93 -21.32
N ILE A 395 1.86 -10.93 -20.46
CA ILE A 395 0.62 -11.69 -20.37
C ILE A 395 -0.18 -11.13 -19.19
N VAL A 396 -1.22 -10.37 -19.48
CA VAL A 396 -2.17 -9.90 -18.48
C VAL A 396 -3.07 -11.09 -18.10
N ALA A 397 -2.68 -11.81 -17.05
CA ALA A 397 -3.37 -13.02 -16.62
C ALA A 397 -4.54 -12.74 -15.66
N LYS A 398 -4.50 -11.62 -14.96
CA LYS A 398 -5.59 -11.11 -14.12
C LYS A 398 -5.71 -9.61 -14.30
N ASN A 399 -6.93 -9.14 -14.50
CA ASN A 399 -7.28 -7.73 -14.50
C ASN A 399 -8.69 -7.59 -13.92
N ARG A 400 -8.81 -6.97 -12.75
CA ARG A 400 -10.09 -6.84 -12.05
C ARG A 400 -11.06 -5.89 -12.75
N TYR A 401 -10.53 -4.91 -13.48
CA TYR A 401 -11.31 -3.84 -14.09
C TYR A 401 -11.34 -3.88 -15.61
N GLY A 402 -10.77 -4.89 -16.22
CA GLY A 402 -10.67 -4.99 -17.68
C GLY A 402 -10.45 -6.39 -18.18
N ASN A 403 -9.95 -6.49 -19.39
CA ASN A 403 -9.71 -7.74 -20.08
C ASN A 403 -8.35 -8.35 -19.71
N THR A 404 -8.22 -9.65 -19.89
CA THR A 404 -6.94 -10.36 -19.94
C THR A 404 -6.51 -10.48 -21.39
N ASN A 405 -5.23 -10.26 -21.67
CA ASN A 405 -4.70 -10.35 -23.02
C ASN A 405 -3.19 -10.61 -23.00
N LEU A 406 -2.66 -10.96 -24.15
CA LEU A 406 -1.23 -11.05 -24.40
C LEU A 406 -0.80 -9.81 -25.20
N CYS A 407 0.16 -9.06 -24.66
CA CYS A 407 0.76 -7.90 -25.28
C CYS A 407 2.16 -8.27 -25.78
N LYS A 408 2.40 -8.20 -27.08
CA LYS A 408 3.74 -8.37 -27.67
C LYS A 408 4.39 -6.99 -27.78
N ILE A 409 5.57 -6.82 -27.16
CA ILE A 409 6.30 -5.54 -27.12
C ILE A 409 7.73 -5.73 -27.65
N GLY A 410 8.29 -4.69 -28.22
CA GLY A 410 9.70 -4.68 -28.63
C GLY A 410 10.63 -4.69 -27.42
N TYR A 411 11.71 -5.42 -27.52
CA TYR A 411 12.72 -5.52 -26.47
C TYR A 411 14.14 -5.47 -27.03
N ASP A 412 14.94 -4.58 -26.49
CA ASP A 412 16.36 -4.52 -26.73
C ASP A 412 17.13 -4.82 -25.44
N GLY A 413 17.63 -6.03 -25.32
CA GLY A 413 18.39 -6.50 -24.17
C GLY A 413 19.72 -5.76 -23.96
N ASN A 414 20.31 -5.20 -25.03
CA ASN A 414 21.58 -4.49 -24.97
C ASN A 414 21.44 -3.12 -24.29
N SER A 415 20.35 -2.39 -24.59
CA SER A 415 20.02 -1.11 -23.95
C SER A 415 19.07 -1.25 -22.75
N CYS A 416 18.59 -2.45 -22.44
CA CYS A 416 17.55 -2.71 -21.46
C CYS A 416 16.23 -1.96 -21.72
N ARG A 417 15.94 -1.58 -22.98
CA ARG A 417 14.76 -0.79 -23.36
C ARG A 417 13.63 -1.64 -23.89
N LEU A 418 12.42 -1.18 -23.57
CA LEU A 418 11.19 -1.63 -24.21
C LEU A 418 10.78 -0.63 -25.30
N TYR A 419 10.14 -1.14 -26.34
CA TYR A 419 9.62 -0.39 -27.48
C TYR A 419 8.19 -0.84 -27.76
N GLU A 420 7.42 -0.04 -28.47
CA GLU A 420 6.05 -0.38 -28.80
C GLU A 420 5.97 -1.65 -29.65
N THR A 421 6.86 -1.77 -30.64
CA THR A 421 6.89 -2.93 -31.53
C THR A 421 8.27 -3.60 -31.60
N GLU A 422 8.27 -4.87 -32.02
CA GLU A 422 9.49 -5.60 -32.33
C GLU A 422 10.31 -4.89 -33.41
N GLY A 423 9.64 -4.26 -34.40
CA GLY A 423 10.27 -3.50 -35.45
C GLY A 423 11.10 -2.33 -34.94
N ASP A 424 10.57 -1.57 -33.99
CA ASP A 424 11.26 -0.44 -33.38
C ASP A 424 12.50 -0.88 -32.60
N ALA A 425 12.40 -2.01 -31.88
CA ALA A 425 13.54 -2.60 -31.20
C ALA A 425 14.65 -3.02 -32.19
N MET A 426 14.26 -3.67 -33.29
CA MET A 426 15.20 -4.06 -34.34
C MET A 426 15.86 -2.86 -35.00
N GLU A 427 15.12 -1.79 -35.28
CA GLU A 427 15.66 -0.58 -35.86
C GLU A 427 16.68 0.08 -34.93
N SER A 428 16.34 0.18 -33.62
CA SER A 428 17.26 0.68 -32.60
C SER A 428 18.54 -0.13 -32.50
N MET A 429 18.46 -1.45 -32.54
CA MET A 429 19.65 -2.32 -32.52
C MET A 429 20.48 -2.16 -33.79
N ARG A 430 19.86 -2.12 -34.98
CA ARG A 430 20.56 -1.92 -36.24
C ARG A 430 21.28 -0.58 -36.34
N SER A 431 20.64 0.49 -35.80
CA SER A 431 21.26 1.83 -35.81
C SER A 431 22.59 1.88 -35.04
N ARG A 432 22.72 1.02 -34.01
CA ARG A 432 23.97 0.82 -33.26
C ARG A 432 24.94 -0.20 -33.88
N GLY A 433 24.55 -0.85 -34.96
CA GLY A 433 25.34 -1.93 -35.60
C GLY A 433 25.26 -3.28 -34.88
N ASP A 434 24.22 -3.49 -34.04
CA ASP A 434 24.05 -4.73 -33.33
C ASP A 434 23.58 -5.87 -34.27
N THR A 435 24.06 -7.10 -34.02
CA THR A 435 23.59 -8.29 -34.73
C THR A 435 22.32 -8.80 -34.04
N ILE A 436 21.26 -8.95 -34.82
CA ILE A 436 19.98 -9.50 -34.35
C ILE A 436 19.96 -11.00 -34.54
N ARG A 437 19.72 -11.75 -33.48
CA ARG A 437 19.63 -13.21 -33.50
C ARG A 437 18.19 -13.65 -33.67
N ARG A 438 17.97 -14.73 -34.45
CA ARG A 438 16.70 -15.42 -34.61
C ARG A 438 16.88 -16.89 -34.28
N MET A 439 15.82 -17.54 -33.80
CA MET A 439 15.82 -18.98 -33.68
C MET A 439 15.82 -19.60 -35.07
N GLU A 440 16.80 -20.45 -35.35
CA GLU A 440 16.84 -21.28 -36.56
C GLU A 440 16.20 -22.63 -36.24
N LEU A 441 15.48 -23.17 -37.20
CA LEU A 441 15.07 -24.58 -37.18
C LEU A 441 16.34 -25.42 -37.05
N PHE A 442 16.45 -26.25 -36.04
CA PHE A 442 17.34 -27.39 -36.11
C PHE A 442 16.62 -28.44 -36.99
N ASP A 443 16.99 -28.51 -38.25
CA ASP A 443 16.67 -29.67 -39.06
C ASP A 443 17.34 -30.88 -38.40
N ASP A 444 16.56 -31.75 -37.73
CA ASP A 444 16.96 -33.07 -37.28
C ASP A 444 16.84 -34.09 -38.47
#